data_de3dc832b57e510b35784fc77bce37df
#
_entry.id   de3dc832b57e510b35784fc77bce37df
#
_cell.length_a   1.000
_cell.length_b   1.000
_cell.length_c   1.000
_cell.angle_alpha   90.00
_cell.angle_beta   90.00
_cell.angle_gamma   90.00
#
_symmetry.space_group_name_H-M   'P 1'
#
loop_
_entity.id
_entity.type
_entity.pdbx_description
1 polymer ?
#
loop_
_entity_poly.entity_id
_entity_poly.type
_entity_poly.pdbx_seq_one_letter_code
_entity_poly.pdbx_strand_id
1 'polypeptide(L)'
;MKKQYQSFSIIFLLMMILVLPKNSNAQIIDSLSVQNLNLDIPEKAVINNIFVIGNEKTRKNIILRELNIVTGITYDWDDLLAILSADQKKIFNLQLFNSVEITPLITGEEQIEILISVDERRYFIPSIIFELADRNFSEWWTNQNRSFKRVNYGARFYHNNVGGRNEKMRVSAQFGFTQAFDVLYSLPYIDRNQKHGLTTQISYVTNKTISVRSANNEQVFFANEEEEVMRRLFSSSLRYSYRGNFYNFNYVTLGYSNVNINEDVLVQNPNYFLHDDTKLSYFSLSYEFKHDRRNYNSYPTSGALLNFGVTKYGLLGSDDFKDWEFTAIANRYLKFNDKFHFATGLTINTFLGKRQPFTSVRGIGYSPNFVRGFELNVIDGQQTIVHKNSFRFKLLDLQYDISNISPLDGFSTFPLRLYLSGNFDQGYVNDRNAIPENRRLTNSHLFGYGPGVDLVILYDIVLRFEYSINNYNEGNFFFNFKAPF
;
A
#
# COMPACT_ATOMS: atom_id res chain seq x y z
N MET A 1 11.33 -29.37 28.58
CA MET A 1 10.58 -28.10 28.68
C MET A 1 10.23 -27.57 27.29
N LYS A 2 9.26 -28.20 26.63
CA LYS A 2 8.79 -27.81 25.28
C LYS A 2 7.26 -27.88 25.28
N LYS A 3 6.53 -26.87 25.83
CA LYS A 3 5.07 -26.83 25.71
C LYS A 3 4.39 -25.55 26.24
N GLN A 4 5.07 -24.40 26.36
CA GLN A 4 4.41 -23.27 27.03
C GLN A 4 4.34 -21.94 26.24
N TYR A 5 4.82 -21.85 24.99
CA TYR A 5 4.82 -20.58 24.22
C TYR A 5 3.97 -20.57 22.94
N GLN A 6 3.27 -21.67 22.64
CA GLN A 6 2.28 -21.66 21.54
C GLN A 6 0.92 -21.02 21.93
N SER A 7 0.74 -20.71 23.24
CA SER A 7 -0.56 -20.25 23.76
C SER A 7 -0.83 -18.76 23.56
N PHE A 8 0.18 -17.88 23.47
CA PHE A 8 -0.07 -16.43 23.56
C PHE A 8 -0.61 -15.81 22.27
N SER A 9 -0.13 -16.20 21.09
CA SER A 9 -0.65 -15.66 19.81
C SER A 9 -1.99 -16.28 19.41
N ILE A 10 -2.20 -17.54 19.75
CA ILE A 10 -3.49 -18.23 19.53
C ILE A 10 -4.54 -17.74 20.53
N ILE A 11 -4.14 -17.40 21.76
CA ILE A 11 -5.03 -16.85 22.79
C ILE A 11 -5.51 -15.45 22.43
N PHE A 12 -4.67 -14.59 21.84
CA PHE A 12 -5.08 -13.26 21.39
C PHE A 12 -6.04 -13.33 20.17
N LEU A 13 -5.79 -14.25 19.24
CA LEU A 13 -6.67 -14.52 18.11
C LEU A 13 -7.98 -15.20 18.56
N LEU A 14 -7.92 -16.12 19.53
CA LEU A 14 -9.08 -16.79 20.13
C LEU A 14 -9.87 -15.85 21.06
N MET A 15 -9.24 -14.90 21.76
CA MET A 15 -9.97 -13.87 22.52
C MET A 15 -10.74 -12.92 21.58
N MET A 16 -10.23 -12.62 20.39
CA MET A 16 -10.98 -11.86 19.39
C MET A 16 -12.19 -12.63 18.84
N ILE A 17 -12.13 -13.95 18.79
CA ILE A 17 -13.23 -14.83 18.31
C ILE A 17 -14.24 -15.11 19.41
N LEU A 18 -13.85 -15.11 20.69
CA LEU A 18 -14.72 -15.40 21.83
C LEU A 18 -15.60 -14.21 22.30
N VAL A 19 -15.37 -13.01 21.78
CA VAL A 19 -16.20 -11.82 22.05
C VAL A 19 -17.34 -11.66 21.03
N LEU A 20 -17.52 -12.58 20.11
CA LEU A 20 -18.67 -12.54 19.20
C LEU A 20 -19.95 -12.90 20.00
N PRO A 21 -20.97 -12.03 20.04
CA PRO A 21 -22.22 -12.34 20.71
C PRO A 21 -22.90 -13.54 20.04
N LYS A 22 -23.34 -14.50 20.83
CA LYS A 22 -23.94 -15.77 20.40
C LYS A 22 -25.27 -15.66 19.65
N ASN A 23 -25.86 -14.49 19.54
CA ASN A 23 -27.10 -14.23 18.81
C ASN A 23 -27.02 -12.86 18.13
N SER A 24 -26.55 -12.81 16.90
CA SER A 24 -26.87 -11.72 15.99
C SER A 24 -27.57 -12.29 14.76
N ASN A 25 -28.83 -11.94 14.59
CA ASN A 25 -29.50 -12.11 13.32
C ASN A 25 -28.71 -11.28 12.29
N ALA A 26 -27.98 -11.95 11.41
CA ALA A 26 -27.37 -11.31 10.27
C ALA A 26 -28.52 -10.82 9.37
N GLN A 27 -28.89 -9.55 9.49
CA GLN A 27 -29.70 -8.92 8.46
C GLN A 27 -28.80 -8.78 7.24
N ILE A 28 -29.13 -9.51 6.21
CA ILE A 28 -28.68 -9.26 4.85
C ILE A 28 -29.27 -7.90 4.50
N ILE A 29 -28.46 -6.85 4.58
CA ILE A 29 -28.85 -5.55 4.02
C ILE A 29 -28.67 -5.71 2.52
N ASP A 30 -29.74 -6.14 1.88
CA ASP A 30 -29.88 -6.01 0.44
C ASP A 30 -29.87 -4.52 0.11
N SER A 31 -29.00 -4.17 -0.80
CA SER A 31 -28.78 -2.82 -1.30
C SER A 31 -30.09 -2.07 -1.53
N LEU A 32 -30.18 -0.86 -0.96
CA LEU A 32 -31.22 0.13 -1.22
C LEU A 32 -32.66 -0.34 -0.88
N SER A 33 -33.00 -0.35 0.40
CA SER A 33 -34.40 -0.21 0.79
C SER A 33 -34.83 1.23 0.48
N VAL A 34 -35.30 1.45 -0.74
CA VAL A 34 -36.20 2.56 -1.02
C VAL A 34 -37.42 2.32 -0.14
N GLN A 35 -37.55 3.08 0.95
CA GLN A 35 -38.81 3.10 1.70
C GLN A 35 -39.90 3.42 0.67
N ASN A 36 -40.91 2.55 0.59
CA ASN A 36 -42.09 2.66 -0.26
C ASN A 36 -42.92 3.94 0.09
N LEU A 37 -42.40 5.08 -0.33
CA LEU A 37 -43.23 6.19 -0.75
C LEU A 37 -43.55 5.89 -2.22
N ASN A 38 -44.81 5.78 -2.57
CA ASN A 38 -45.31 5.73 -3.96
C ASN A 38 -44.98 7.05 -4.67
N LEU A 39 -43.70 7.31 -4.89
CA LEU A 39 -43.19 8.35 -5.76
C LEU A 39 -42.85 7.64 -7.07
N ASP A 40 -43.51 8.05 -8.15
CA ASP A 40 -43.17 7.61 -9.49
C ASP A 40 -41.69 7.95 -9.74
N ILE A 41 -40.87 6.93 -9.94
CA ILE A 41 -39.44 7.11 -10.24
C ILE A 41 -39.35 7.75 -11.62
N PRO A 42 -38.77 8.94 -11.76
CA PRO A 42 -38.70 9.62 -13.03
C PRO A 42 -37.77 8.88 -14.00
N GLU A 43 -38.11 8.77 -15.28
CA GLU A 43 -37.19 8.24 -16.30
C GLU A 43 -35.97 9.17 -16.46
N LYS A 44 -36.16 10.47 -16.27
CA LYS A 44 -35.12 11.51 -16.34
C LYS A 44 -35.16 12.39 -15.10
N ALA A 45 -33.99 12.82 -14.66
CA ALA A 45 -33.86 13.67 -13.48
C ALA A 45 -32.90 14.84 -13.71
N VAL A 46 -33.32 16.05 -13.32
CA VAL A 46 -32.47 17.23 -13.26
C VAL A 46 -32.02 17.50 -11.84
N ILE A 47 -30.72 17.61 -11.61
CA ILE A 47 -30.16 17.90 -10.28
C ILE A 47 -30.25 19.41 -10.05
N ASN A 48 -31.07 19.82 -9.07
CA ASN A 48 -31.17 21.19 -8.65
C ASN A 48 -30.05 21.62 -7.70
N ASN A 49 -29.88 20.87 -6.61
CA ASN A 49 -28.92 21.19 -5.56
C ASN A 49 -28.18 19.95 -5.07
N ILE A 50 -27.00 20.17 -4.49
CA ILE A 50 -26.20 19.15 -3.82
C ILE A 50 -25.92 19.61 -2.39
N PHE A 51 -26.44 18.87 -1.44
CA PHE A 51 -26.24 19.07 -0.01
C PHE A 51 -25.19 18.12 0.52
N VAL A 52 -24.39 18.59 1.47
CA VAL A 52 -23.41 17.77 2.16
C VAL A 52 -23.62 17.98 3.64
N ILE A 53 -23.78 16.88 4.37
CA ILE A 53 -23.96 16.84 5.83
C ILE A 53 -22.94 15.91 6.48
N GLY A 54 -22.64 16.13 7.76
CA GLY A 54 -21.68 15.33 8.52
C GLY A 54 -20.21 15.71 8.31
N ASN A 55 -19.92 16.70 7.45
CA ASN A 55 -18.57 17.20 7.21
C ASN A 55 -18.19 18.32 8.20
N GLU A 56 -17.95 17.97 9.46
CA GLU A 56 -17.65 18.95 10.53
C GLU A 56 -16.31 19.67 10.32
N LYS A 57 -15.27 18.95 9.88
CA LYS A 57 -13.91 19.48 9.63
C LYS A 57 -13.58 19.57 8.15
N THR A 58 -14.01 18.58 7.36
CA THR A 58 -13.71 18.54 5.93
C THR A 58 -14.47 19.64 5.20
N ARG A 59 -13.78 20.45 4.44
CA ARG A 59 -14.41 21.49 3.64
C ARG A 59 -15.28 20.87 2.55
N LYS A 60 -16.50 21.39 2.36
CA LYS A 60 -17.47 20.92 1.37
C LYS A 60 -16.87 20.74 -0.04
N ASN A 61 -15.99 21.66 -0.45
CA ASN A 61 -15.35 21.60 -1.76
C ASN A 61 -14.41 20.39 -1.97
N ILE A 62 -13.90 19.77 -0.88
CA ILE A 62 -13.10 18.54 -0.97
C ILE A 62 -13.97 17.35 -1.38
N ILE A 63 -15.22 17.33 -0.94
CA ILE A 63 -16.21 16.31 -1.29
C ILE A 63 -16.76 16.56 -2.69
N LEU A 64 -17.23 17.78 -2.97
CA LEU A 64 -17.86 18.13 -4.24
C LEU A 64 -16.95 17.93 -5.46
N ARG A 65 -15.64 18.12 -5.30
CA ARG A 65 -14.69 17.88 -6.41
C ARG A 65 -14.61 16.44 -6.88
N GLU A 66 -15.01 15.47 -6.05
CA GLU A 66 -14.97 14.05 -6.39
C GLU A 66 -16.20 13.61 -7.20
N LEU A 67 -17.18 14.50 -7.36
CA LEU A 67 -18.42 14.22 -8.09
C LEU A 67 -18.22 14.34 -9.59
N ASN A 68 -18.84 13.44 -10.34
CA ASN A 68 -19.03 13.55 -11.80
C ASN A 68 -20.35 14.22 -12.15
N ILE A 69 -21.30 14.27 -11.20
CA ILE A 69 -22.59 14.93 -11.39
C ILE A 69 -22.42 16.45 -11.39
N VAL A 70 -23.24 17.12 -12.19
CA VAL A 70 -23.29 18.58 -12.31
C VAL A 70 -24.74 19.02 -12.16
N THR A 71 -24.98 20.09 -11.41
CA THR A 71 -26.31 20.72 -11.29
C THR A 71 -26.80 21.31 -12.60
N GLY A 72 -28.11 21.25 -12.85
CA GLY A 72 -28.76 21.81 -14.06
C GLY A 72 -28.64 20.91 -15.29
N ILE A 73 -28.05 19.72 -15.21
CA ILE A 73 -27.98 18.75 -16.31
C ILE A 73 -29.02 17.66 -16.09
N THR A 74 -29.64 17.19 -17.16
CA THR A 74 -30.59 16.07 -17.17
C THR A 74 -29.83 14.76 -17.32
N TYR A 75 -30.15 13.78 -16.49
CA TYR A 75 -29.59 12.42 -16.49
C TYR A 75 -30.72 11.40 -16.67
N ASP A 76 -30.48 10.32 -17.38
CA ASP A 76 -31.32 9.14 -17.31
C ASP A 76 -31.17 8.52 -15.92
N TRP A 77 -32.25 8.02 -15.31
CA TRP A 77 -32.25 7.60 -13.90
C TRP A 77 -31.26 6.49 -13.60
N ASP A 78 -31.21 5.44 -14.43
CA ASP A 78 -30.28 4.32 -14.24
C ASP A 78 -28.80 4.75 -14.38
N ASP A 79 -28.52 5.61 -15.34
CA ASP A 79 -27.18 6.19 -15.52
C ASP A 79 -26.78 7.04 -14.32
N LEU A 80 -27.71 7.83 -13.79
CA LEU A 80 -27.50 8.63 -12.60
C LEU A 80 -27.12 7.77 -11.40
N LEU A 81 -27.84 6.68 -11.11
CA LEU A 81 -27.54 5.78 -10.01
C LEU A 81 -26.15 5.16 -10.15
N ALA A 82 -25.75 4.78 -11.37
CA ALA A 82 -24.43 4.27 -11.66
C ALA A 82 -23.34 5.31 -11.38
N ILE A 83 -23.56 6.57 -11.79
CA ILE A 83 -22.64 7.69 -11.51
C ILE A 83 -22.54 7.96 -10.01
N LEU A 84 -23.66 8.03 -9.29
CA LEU A 84 -23.69 8.27 -7.84
C LEU A 84 -22.94 7.16 -7.07
N SER A 85 -23.12 5.92 -7.48
CA SER A 85 -22.36 4.77 -6.89
C SER A 85 -20.85 4.90 -7.14
N ALA A 86 -20.44 5.37 -8.31
CA ALA A 86 -19.04 5.62 -8.61
C ALA A 86 -18.47 6.81 -7.80
N ASP A 87 -19.24 7.87 -7.67
CA ASP A 87 -18.87 9.07 -6.91
C ASP A 87 -18.77 8.77 -5.41
N GLN A 88 -19.68 7.97 -4.86
CA GLN A 88 -19.61 7.48 -3.48
C GLN A 88 -18.27 6.77 -3.19
N LYS A 89 -17.84 5.89 -4.08
CA LYS A 89 -16.56 5.19 -3.96
C LYS A 89 -15.36 6.12 -4.04
N LYS A 90 -15.41 7.17 -4.88
CA LYS A 90 -14.34 8.17 -4.96
C LYS A 90 -14.23 8.99 -3.67
N ILE A 91 -15.35 9.44 -3.10
CA ILE A 91 -15.37 10.15 -1.83
C ILE A 91 -14.84 9.24 -0.71
N PHE A 92 -15.28 7.98 -0.67
CA PHE A 92 -14.78 7.00 0.30
C PHE A 92 -13.27 6.76 0.16
N ASN A 93 -12.75 6.73 -1.06
CA ASN A 93 -11.31 6.55 -1.33
C ASN A 93 -10.44 7.76 -0.93
N LEU A 94 -11.01 8.89 -0.54
CA LEU A 94 -10.27 9.98 0.12
C LEU A 94 -9.71 9.55 1.48
N GLN A 95 -10.24 8.47 2.07
CA GLN A 95 -9.88 7.95 3.38
C GLN A 95 -10.14 8.95 4.53
N LEU A 96 -11.04 9.88 4.32
CA LEU A 96 -11.47 10.88 5.31
C LEU A 96 -12.73 10.44 6.07
N PHE A 97 -13.45 9.45 5.55
CA PHE A 97 -14.77 9.07 6.03
C PHE A 97 -14.84 7.58 6.38
N ASN A 98 -15.59 7.25 7.43
CA ASN A 98 -15.94 5.89 7.81
C ASN A 98 -17.06 5.35 6.92
N SER A 99 -18.06 6.22 6.64
CA SER A 99 -19.14 5.95 5.72
C SER A 99 -19.39 7.15 4.80
N VAL A 100 -19.91 6.87 3.64
CA VAL A 100 -20.36 7.86 2.64
C VAL A 100 -21.62 7.31 2.02
N GLU A 101 -22.71 8.07 2.10
CA GLU A 101 -23.98 7.75 1.46
C GLU A 101 -24.37 8.90 0.52
N ILE A 102 -24.81 8.57 -0.68
CA ILE A 102 -25.34 9.53 -1.63
C ILE A 102 -26.78 9.12 -1.95
N THR A 103 -27.73 9.96 -1.55
CA THR A 103 -29.17 9.71 -1.69
C THR A 103 -29.79 10.74 -2.62
N PRO A 104 -30.40 10.34 -3.75
CA PRO A 104 -31.21 11.23 -4.54
C PRO A 104 -32.56 11.44 -3.85
N LEU A 105 -32.98 12.69 -3.71
CA LEU A 105 -34.25 13.11 -3.12
C LEU A 105 -35.12 13.67 -4.25
N ILE A 106 -36.24 13.02 -4.56
CA ILE A 106 -37.19 13.47 -5.57
C ILE A 106 -37.98 14.64 -5.00
N THR A 107 -37.89 15.82 -5.66
CA THR A 107 -38.54 17.07 -5.24
C THR A 107 -39.63 17.55 -6.22
N GLY A 108 -39.73 16.92 -7.39
CA GLY A 108 -40.74 17.22 -8.42
C GLY A 108 -40.76 16.12 -9.50
N GLU A 109 -41.54 16.27 -10.55
CA GLU A 109 -41.70 15.24 -11.60
C GLU A 109 -40.40 14.79 -12.25
N GLU A 110 -39.49 15.74 -12.53
CA GLU A 110 -38.14 15.49 -13.08
C GLU A 110 -37.05 16.17 -12.23
N GLN A 111 -37.38 16.68 -11.07
CA GLN A 111 -36.43 17.43 -10.22
C GLN A 111 -36.00 16.66 -9.05
N ILE A 112 -34.67 16.64 -8.81
CA ILE A 112 -34.06 15.97 -7.68
C ILE A 112 -33.03 16.85 -6.97
N GLU A 113 -32.83 16.58 -5.73
CA GLU A 113 -31.72 17.07 -4.93
C GLU A 113 -30.85 15.90 -4.51
N ILE A 114 -29.54 16.13 -4.39
CA ILE A 114 -28.60 15.09 -3.96
C ILE A 114 -28.17 15.40 -2.53
N LEU A 115 -28.42 14.47 -1.63
CA LEU A 115 -27.93 14.51 -0.26
C LEU A 115 -26.70 13.59 -0.13
N ILE A 116 -25.57 14.18 0.23
CA ILE A 116 -24.34 13.45 0.56
C ILE A 116 -24.17 13.47 2.07
N SER A 117 -24.36 12.33 2.70
CA SER A 117 -24.12 12.13 4.12
C SER A 117 -22.76 11.45 4.32
N VAL A 118 -21.91 12.05 5.15
CA VAL A 118 -20.59 11.51 5.47
C VAL A 118 -20.41 11.40 6.98
N ASP A 119 -19.69 10.36 7.41
CA ASP A 119 -19.23 10.19 8.79
C ASP A 119 -17.69 10.32 8.80
N GLU A 120 -17.18 11.37 9.44
CA GLU A 120 -15.75 11.69 9.42
C GLU A 120 -14.94 10.73 10.31
N ARG A 121 -13.79 10.29 9.79
CA ARG A 121 -12.80 9.55 10.59
C ARG A 121 -12.15 10.46 11.62
N ARG A 122 -11.58 9.85 12.65
CA ARG A 122 -10.63 10.57 13.52
C ARG A 122 -9.39 10.91 12.73
N TYR A 123 -9.03 12.19 12.71
CA TYR A 123 -7.89 12.69 11.92
C TYR A 123 -6.57 12.63 12.69
N PHE A 124 -6.61 12.68 14.01
CA PHE A 124 -5.43 12.47 14.83
C PHE A 124 -5.38 11.02 15.31
N ILE A 125 -4.40 10.27 14.80
CA ILE A 125 -4.26 8.84 15.04
C ILE A 125 -2.85 8.57 15.56
N PRO A 126 -2.66 8.37 16.87
CA PRO A 126 -1.44 7.81 17.40
C PRO A 126 -1.38 6.31 17.05
N SER A 127 -0.25 5.86 16.57
CA SER A 127 -0.01 4.46 16.20
C SER A 127 1.28 3.98 16.84
N ILE A 128 1.25 2.81 17.46
CA ILE A 128 2.44 2.16 17.98
C ILE A 128 3.14 1.47 16.81
N ILE A 129 4.45 1.66 16.70
CA ILE A 129 5.30 0.88 15.82
C ILE A 129 5.72 -0.37 16.58
N PHE A 130 5.39 -1.52 16.05
CA PHE A 130 5.90 -2.81 16.49
C PHE A 130 5.96 -3.72 15.27
N GLU A 131 7.11 -3.72 14.61
CA GLU A 131 7.30 -4.34 13.30
C GLU A 131 8.55 -5.20 13.29
N LEU A 132 8.53 -6.32 12.59
CA LEU A 132 9.74 -7.08 12.31
C LEU A 132 10.62 -6.30 11.34
N ALA A 133 11.93 -6.29 11.60
CA ALA A 133 12.90 -5.65 10.71
C ALA A 133 13.14 -6.45 9.43
N ASP A 134 12.72 -7.71 9.42
CA ASP A 134 12.91 -8.62 8.31
C ASP A 134 11.86 -8.41 7.22
N ARG A 135 12.18 -8.85 6.01
CA ARG A 135 11.40 -8.64 4.78
C ARG A 135 9.97 -9.19 4.86
N ASN A 136 9.80 -10.27 5.60
CA ASN A 136 8.52 -10.92 5.86
C ASN A 136 8.61 -11.77 7.14
N PHE A 137 7.45 -12.24 7.64
CA PHE A 137 7.36 -13.06 8.84
C PHE A 137 8.11 -14.40 8.69
N SER A 138 8.05 -15.01 7.52
CA SER A 138 8.68 -16.31 7.26
C SER A 138 10.21 -16.23 7.30
N GLU A 139 10.79 -15.12 6.81
CA GLU A 139 12.21 -14.82 6.93
C GLU A 139 12.66 -14.76 8.39
N TRP A 140 11.97 -13.96 9.21
CA TRP A 140 12.23 -13.84 10.64
C TRP A 140 12.10 -15.18 11.38
N TRP A 141 11.06 -15.96 10.99
CA TRP A 141 10.77 -17.23 11.63
C TRP A 141 11.80 -18.32 11.30
N THR A 142 12.19 -18.42 10.04
CA THR A 142 13.00 -19.51 9.49
C THR A 142 14.50 -19.19 9.55
N ASN A 143 14.90 -18.03 9.02
CA ASN A 143 16.31 -17.70 8.78
C ASN A 143 16.93 -16.85 9.91
N GLN A 144 16.10 -16.10 10.67
CA GLN A 144 16.59 -15.18 11.69
C GLN A 144 16.34 -15.68 13.13
N ASN A 145 16.12 -16.99 13.30
CA ASN A 145 15.96 -17.67 14.60
C ASN A 145 14.94 -16.99 15.53
N ARG A 146 13.93 -16.31 14.99
CA ARG A 146 12.88 -15.59 15.76
C ARG A 146 13.45 -14.56 16.73
N SER A 147 14.57 -13.94 16.38
CA SER A 147 15.28 -13.01 17.26
C SER A 147 14.50 -11.73 17.49
N PHE A 148 14.15 -11.45 18.75
CA PHE A 148 13.51 -10.18 19.13
C PHE A 148 14.46 -8.96 19.02
N LYS A 149 15.78 -9.18 18.89
CA LYS A 149 16.71 -8.09 18.54
C LYS A 149 16.42 -7.50 17.15
N ARG A 150 15.66 -8.22 16.32
CA ARG A 150 15.26 -7.81 14.97
C ARG A 150 13.82 -7.25 14.94
N VAL A 151 13.43 -6.57 16.00
CA VAL A 151 12.14 -5.88 16.11
C VAL A 151 12.37 -4.38 16.14
N ASN A 152 11.55 -3.68 15.40
CA ASN A 152 11.43 -2.22 15.46
C ASN A 152 10.23 -1.86 16.33
N TYR A 153 10.40 -0.87 17.18
CA TYR A 153 9.36 -0.35 18.05
C TYR A 153 9.42 1.18 18.12
N GLY A 154 8.30 1.79 18.45
CA GLY A 154 8.25 3.25 18.53
C GLY A 154 6.85 3.80 18.44
N ALA A 155 6.73 5.04 18.01
CA ALA A 155 5.46 5.72 17.84
C ALA A 155 5.40 6.46 16.50
N ARG A 156 4.20 6.48 15.93
CA ARG A 156 3.87 7.20 14.70
C ARG A 156 2.61 8.01 14.95
N PHE A 157 2.65 9.28 14.64
CA PHE A 157 1.51 10.17 14.76
C PHE A 157 1.06 10.61 13.37
N TYR A 158 -0.18 10.32 13.06
CA TYR A 158 -0.83 10.84 11.86
C TYR A 158 -1.78 11.95 12.26
N HIS A 159 -1.72 13.06 11.57
CA HIS A 159 -2.74 14.07 11.58
C HIS A 159 -3.23 14.27 10.15
N ASN A 160 -4.32 13.60 9.83
CA ASN A 160 -4.97 13.73 8.53
C ASN A 160 -5.91 14.94 8.57
N ASN A 161 -6.11 15.57 7.41
CA ASN A 161 -7.08 16.66 7.24
C ASN A 161 -6.84 17.87 8.18
N VAL A 162 -5.57 18.27 8.37
CA VAL A 162 -5.10 19.30 9.33
C VAL A 162 -5.92 20.59 9.22
N GLY A 163 -6.12 21.12 8.00
CA GLY A 163 -6.90 22.34 7.73
C GLY A 163 -8.27 22.09 7.07
N GLY A 164 -8.77 20.86 7.10
CA GLY A 164 -10.02 20.46 6.42
C GLY A 164 -9.88 20.34 4.89
N ARG A 165 -8.65 20.36 4.35
CA ARG A 165 -8.32 20.29 2.93
C ARG A 165 -7.64 18.99 2.53
N ASN A 166 -7.86 17.92 3.30
CA ASN A 166 -7.20 16.61 3.14
C ASN A 166 -5.66 16.69 3.28
N GLU A 167 -5.18 17.66 4.02
CA GLU A 167 -3.75 17.78 4.35
C GLU A 167 -3.32 16.64 5.27
N LYS A 168 -2.13 16.11 5.06
CA LYS A 168 -1.62 14.99 5.85
C LYS A 168 -0.28 15.34 6.49
N MET A 169 -0.18 15.13 7.77
CA MET A 169 1.07 15.21 8.52
C MET A 169 1.36 13.86 9.15
N ARG A 170 2.59 13.42 9.05
CA ARG A 170 3.09 12.22 9.72
C ARG A 170 4.41 12.54 10.40
N VAL A 171 4.50 12.18 11.67
CA VAL A 171 5.76 12.22 12.44
C VAL A 171 5.96 10.83 13.02
N SER A 172 7.14 10.25 12.83
CA SER A 172 7.46 8.94 13.39
C SER A 172 8.84 8.93 14.03
N ALA A 173 8.94 8.22 15.16
CA ALA A 173 10.17 7.88 15.83
C ALA A 173 10.18 6.37 16.07
N GLN A 174 11.16 5.71 15.49
CA GLN A 174 11.34 4.26 15.55
C GLN A 174 12.71 3.96 16.14
N PHE A 175 12.76 2.92 16.94
CA PHE A 175 13.93 2.40 17.63
C PHE A 175 14.02 0.88 17.44
N GLY A 176 15.04 0.26 17.96
CA GLY A 176 15.29 -1.17 17.86
C GLY A 176 16.31 -1.50 16.79
N PHE A 177 16.05 -2.48 15.95
CA PHE A 177 16.96 -2.93 14.90
C PHE A 177 17.32 -1.80 13.92
N THR A 178 16.34 -1.01 13.55
CA THR A 178 16.51 0.19 12.74
C THR A 178 16.00 1.40 13.51
N GLN A 179 16.85 2.38 13.74
CA GLN A 179 16.44 3.67 14.28
C GLN A 179 16.06 4.58 13.13
N ALA A 180 14.87 5.18 13.17
CA ALA A 180 14.39 6.04 12.11
C ALA A 180 13.54 7.20 12.67
N PHE A 181 13.82 8.40 12.17
CA PHE A 181 13.01 9.61 12.42
C PHE A 181 12.52 10.12 11.07
N ASP A 182 11.22 10.30 10.95
CA ASP A 182 10.58 10.70 9.70
C ASP A 182 9.52 11.76 9.94
N VAL A 183 9.54 12.81 9.13
CA VAL A 183 8.52 13.85 9.09
C VAL A 183 8.04 14.01 7.66
N LEU A 184 6.74 13.89 7.44
CA LEU A 184 6.09 14.13 6.16
C LEU A 184 4.97 15.15 6.35
N TYR A 185 4.90 16.10 5.42
CA TYR A 185 3.77 17.01 5.31
C TYR A 185 3.30 17.11 3.85
N SER A 186 2.03 16.87 3.64
CA SER A 186 1.41 16.86 2.31
C SER A 186 0.26 17.84 2.24
N LEU A 187 0.35 18.73 1.27
CA LEU A 187 -0.68 19.69 0.86
C LEU A 187 -1.23 19.23 -0.49
N PRO A 188 -2.31 18.42 -0.53
CA PRO A 188 -2.81 17.87 -1.79
C PRO A 188 -3.40 18.95 -2.71
N TYR A 189 -3.74 20.13 -2.15
CA TYR A 189 -4.41 21.21 -2.88
C TYR A 189 -3.85 22.57 -2.46
N ILE A 190 -2.98 23.14 -3.30
CA ILE A 190 -2.39 24.48 -3.09
C ILE A 190 -3.07 25.57 -3.94
N ASP A 191 -3.88 25.18 -4.91
CA ASP A 191 -4.62 26.05 -5.82
C ASP A 191 -6.15 26.00 -5.58
N ARG A 192 -6.88 26.98 -6.10
CA ARG A 192 -8.34 27.05 -6.00
C ARG A 192 -9.04 25.94 -6.77
N ASN A 193 -8.46 25.52 -7.90
CA ASN A 193 -9.00 24.44 -8.74
C ASN A 193 -8.65 23.04 -8.17
N GLN A 194 -7.91 22.99 -7.06
CA GLN A 194 -7.54 21.76 -6.36
C GLN A 194 -6.86 20.70 -7.26
N LYS A 195 -6.04 21.15 -8.20
CA LYS A 195 -5.31 20.29 -9.14
C LYS A 195 -3.85 20.12 -8.78
N HIS A 196 -3.28 21.06 -8.05
CA HIS A 196 -1.86 21.14 -7.72
C HIS A 196 -1.65 20.83 -6.24
N GLY A 197 -0.63 20.03 -5.92
CA GLY A 197 -0.27 19.70 -4.56
C GLY A 197 1.23 19.73 -4.33
N LEU A 198 1.63 19.77 -3.07
CA LEU A 198 3.02 19.75 -2.64
C LEU A 198 3.18 18.82 -1.44
N THR A 199 4.21 17.99 -1.46
CA THR A 199 4.54 17.11 -0.34
C THR A 199 6.03 17.22 -0.05
N THR A 200 6.39 17.40 1.21
CA THR A 200 7.77 17.36 1.68
C THR A 200 7.96 16.22 2.66
N GLN A 201 9.12 15.60 2.61
CA GLN A 201 9.52 14.55 3.54
C GLN A 201 10.98 14.71 3.91
N ILE A 202 11.29 14.49 5.18
CA ILE A 202 12.66 14.43 5.71
C ILE A 202 12.75 13.17 6.54
N SER A 203 13.83 12.40 6.34
CA SER A 203 14.05 11.14 7.06
C SER A 203 15.53 11.02 7.45
N TYR A 204 15.76 10.50 8.67
CA TYR A 204 17.07 10.12 9.15
C TYR A 204 17.02 8.71 9.71
N VAL A 205 17.88 7.84 9.20
CA VAL A 205 17.90 6.40 9.55
C VAL A 205 19.30 5.98 9.94
N THR A 206 19.40 5.24 11.03
CA THR A 206 20.65 4.60 11.45
C THR A 206 20.45 3.10 11.66
N ASN A 207 21.48 2.33 11.29
CA ASN A 207 21.48 0.88 11.45
C ASN A 207 22.80 0.43 12.07
N LYS A 208 22.75 -0.39 13.13
CA LYS A 208 23.90 -1.09 13.67
C LYS A 208 24.20 -2.40 12.92
N THR A 209 23.17 -3.01 12.36
CA THR A 209 23.28 -4.20 11.52
C THR A 209 22.72 -3.91 10.14
N ILE A 210 23.47 -4.21 9.10
CA ILE A 210 23.05 -4.01 7.71
C ILE A 210 23.35 -5.23 6.85
N SER A 211 22.57 -5.41 5.78
CA SER A 211 22.93 -6.35 4.72
C SER A 211 24.09 -5.78 3.92
N VAL A 212 25.20 -6.51 3.86
CA VAL A 212 26.42 -6.08 3.15
C VAL A 212 26.55 -6.71 1.77
N ARG A 213 26.00 -7.88 1.55
CA ARG A 213 25.96 -8.61 0.27
C ARG A 213 24.84 -9.64 0.27
N SER A 214 24.59 -10.24 -0.87
CA SER A 214 23.76 -11.44 -0.99
C SER A 214 24.64 -12.62 -1.36
N ALA A 215 24.44 -13.76 -0.69
CA ALA A 215 25.11 -15.02 -0.99
C ALA A 215 24.09 -16.17 -0.96
N ASN A 216 24.15 -17.11 -1.89
CA ASN A 216 23.18 -18.19 -2.06
C ASN A 216 21.71 -17.70 -2.14
N ASN A 217 21.51 -16.49 -2.71
CA ASN A 217 20.21 -15.81 -2.77
C ASN A 217 19.60 -15.49 -1.40
N GLU A 218 20.43 -15.28 -0.38
CA GLU A 218 20.07 -14.81 0.95
C GLU A 218 20.86 -13.56 1.33
N GLN A 219 20.31 -12.72 2.19
CA GLN A 219 21.01 -11.53 2.69
C GLN A 219 22.05 -11.91 3.75
N VAL A 220 23.28 -11.48 3.55
CA VAL A 220 24.33 -11.58 4.55
C VAL A 220 24.36 -10.30 5.36
N PHE A 221 24.06 -10.41 6.65
CA PHE A 221 24.05 -9.28 7.58
C PHE A 221 25.40 -9.17 8.29
N PHE A 222 25.79 -7.93 8.58
CA PHE A 222 27.01 -7.59 9.29
C PHE A 222 26.73 -6.54 10.37
N ALA A 223 27.34 -6.72 11.51
CA ALA A 223 27.51 -5.75 12.60
C ALA A 223 28.91 -5.96 13.18
N ASN A 224 29.59 -4.89 13.62
CA ASN A 224 30.86 -5.06 14.31
C ASN A 224 30.64 -5.45 15.80
N GLU A 225 31.70 -5.91 16.46
CA GLU A 225 31.67 -6.35 17.85
C GLU A 225 31.37 -5.21 18.83
N GLU A 226 31.72 -3.99 18.48
CA GLU A 226 31.48 -2.79 19.29
C GLU A 226 30.06 -2.24 19.16
N GLU A 227 29.19 -2.89 18.40
CA GLU A 227 27.81 -2.46 18.12
C GLU A 227 27.69 -1.01 17.61
N GLU A 228 28.67 -0.54 16.85
CA GLU A 228 28.68 0.77 16.24
C GLU A 228 27.60 0.92 15.15
N VAL A 229 27.37 2.15 14.75
CA VAL A 229 26.46 2.45 13.65
C VAL A 229 27.13 2.14 12.30
N MET A 230 26.68 1.07 11.65
CA MET A 230 27.20 0.63 10.35
C MET A 230 26.72 1.50 9.19
N ARG A 231 25.55 2.11 9.30
CA ARG A 231 25.00 2.99 8.26
C ARG A 231 24.20 4.14 8.85
N ARG A 232 24.40 5.34 8.28
CA ARG A 232 23.58 6.54 8.49
C ARG A 232 23.04 6.98 7.14
N LEU A 233 21.75 7.17 7.04
CA LEU A 233 21.07 7.68 5.86
C LEU A 233 20.28 8.94 6.22
N PHE A 234 20.60 10.04 5.60
CA PHE A 234 19.74 11.23 5.55
C PHE A 234 19.09 11.32 4.17
N SER A 235 17.79 11.56 4.13
CA SER A 235 17.07 11.81 2.88
C SER A 235 16.06 12.93 3.06
N SER A 236 15.90 13.73 2.00
CA SER A 236 14.87 14.74 1.91
C SER A 236 14.26 14.75 0.51
N SER A 237 12.98 15.09 0.41
CA SER A 237 12.32 15.20 -0.88
C SER A 237 11.26 16.28 -0.90
N LEU A 238 11.08 16.88 -2.07
CA LEU A 238 10.01 17.79 -2.40
C LEU A 238 9.29 17.25 -3.63
N ARG A 239 8.01 16.87 -3.46
CA ARG A 239 7.15 16.34 -4.51
C ARG A 239 6.08 17.35 -4.88
N TYR A 240 6.06 17.74 -6.13
CA TYR A 240 4.94 18.42 -6.75
C TYR A 240 3.99 17.40 -7.35
N SER A 241 2.68 17.57 -7.18
CA SER A 241 1.64 16.74 -7.76
C SER A 241 0.69 17.55 -8.62
N TYR A 242 0.31 17.00 -9.78
CA TYR A 242 -0.72 17.55 -10.63
C TYR A 242 -1.77 16.48 -10.93
N ARG A 243 -3.03 16.80 -10.58
CA ARG A 243 -4.20 15.95 -10.83
C ARG A 243 -5.04 16.57 -11.95
N GLY A 244 -4.81 16.12 -13.20
CA GLY A 244 -5.51 16.64 -14.38
C GLY A 244 -7.00 16.30 -14.42
N ASN A 245 -7.33 15.07 -13.97
CA ASN A 245 -8.70 14.57 -13.82
C ASN A 245 -8.79 13.60 -12.62
N PHE A 246 -9.96 12.97 -12.41
CA PHE A 246 -10.21 12.10 -11.25
C PHE A 246 -9.25 10.93 -11.11
N TYR A 247 -8.74 10.40 -12.21
CA TYR A 247 -7.98 9.14 -12.24
C TYR A 247 -6.51 9.32 -12.56
N ASN A 248 -6.11 10.50 -13.08
CA ASN A 248 -4.77 10.76 -13.57
C ASN A 248 -4.00 11.68 -12.64
N PHE A 249 -2.89 11.20 -12.15
CA PHE A 249 -1.98 11.91 -11.27
C PHE A 249 -0.60 11.95 -11.90
N ASN A 250 0.03 13.12 -11.85
CA ASN A 250 1.41 13.32 -12.27
C ASN A 250 2.20 13.82 -11.08
N TYR A 251 3.37 13.27 -10.87
CA TYR A 251 4.26 13.66 -9.77
C TYR A 251 5.63 14.00 -10.32
N VAL A 252 6.19 15.10 -9.87
CA VAL A 252 7.60 15.44 -10.06
C VAL A 252 8.24 15.54 -8.69
N THR A 253 9.28 14.76 -8.44
CA THR A 253 9.95 14.72 -7.14
C THR A 253 11.43 15.07 -7.29
N LEU A 254 11.86 16.10 -6.57
CA LEU A 254 13.27 16.38 -6.32
C LEU A 254 13.66 15.73 -5.01
N GLY A 255 14.66 14.87 -5.02
CA GLY A 255 15.18 14.16 -3.86
C GLY A 255 16.65 14.47 -3.62
N TYR A 256 17.06 14.39 -2.38
CA TYR A 256 18.46 14.37 -1.94
C TYR A 256 18.67 13.18 -1.01
N SER A 257 19.75 12.45 -1.20
CA SER A 257 20.18 11.34 -0.35
C SER A 257 21.65 11.48 0.00
N ASN A 258 21.95 11.24 1.29
CA ASN A 258 23.32 11.13 1.78
C ASN A 258 23.40 9.88 2.66
N VAL A 259 24.23 8.94 2.24
CA VAL A 259 24.46 7.66 2.94
C VAL A 259 25.90 7.60 3.37
N ASN A 260 26.13 7.34 4.65
CA ASN A 260 27.48 7.09 5.17
C ASN A 260 27.50 5.70 5.80
N ILE A 261 28.55 4.94 5.53
CA ILE A 261 28.81 3.63 6.12
C ILE A 261 30.10 3.63 6.93
N ASN A 262 30.17 2.69 7.89
CA ASN A 262 31.40 2.42 8.61
C ASN A 262 32.42 1.72 7.68
N GLU A 263 33.71 1.97 7.86
CA GLU A 263 34.80 1.35 7.06
C GLU A 263 34.75 -0.17 7.10
N ASP A 264 34.33 -0.77 8.20
CA ASP A 264 34.18 -2.22 8.32
C ASP A 264 33.24 -2.84 7.29
N VAL A 265 32.30 -2.05 6.78
CA VAL A 265 31.38 -2.47 5.71
C VAL A 265 32.13 -2.68 4.39
N LEU A 266 33.13 -1.83 4.10
CA LEU A 266 33.98 -1.99 2.90
C LEU A 266 34.86 -3.23 2.98
N VAL A 267 35.31 -3.62 4.19
CA VAL A 267 36.03 -4.87 4.39
C VAL A 267 35.15 -6.07 4.02
N GLN A 268 33.85 -6.02 4.31
CA GLN A 268 32.90 -7.08 3.97
C GLN A 268 32.46 -7.05 2.51
N ASN A 269 32.36 -5.86 1.92
CA ASN A 269 31.99 -5.64 0.52
C ASN A 269 32.65 -4.36 -0.02
N PRO A 270 33.80 -4.44 -0.66
CA PRO A 270 34.47 -3.30 -1.27
C PRO A 270 33.62 -2.58 -2.33
N ASN A 271 32.65 -3.27 -2.93
CA ASN A 271 31.73 -2.72 -3.93
C ASN A 271 30.37 -2.32 -3.33
N TYR A 272 30.30 -2.07 -2.00
CA TYR A 272 29.03 -1.66 -1.37
C TYR A 272 28.49 -0.36 -1.98
N PHE A 273 29.35 0.63 -2.17
CA PHE A 273 29.20 1.75 -3.10
C PHE A 273 30.08 1.51 -4.34
N LEU A 274 30.10 2.39 -5.29
CA LEU A 274 30.72 2.10 -6.59
C LEU A 274 32.26 2.17 -6.60
N HIS A 275 32.91 2.82 -5.61
CA HIS A 275 34.31 3.20 -5.64
C HIS A 275 35.01 3.13 -4.27
N ASP A 276 34.87 2.04 -3.52
CA ASP A 276 35.48 1.87 -2.19
C ASP A 276 35.26 3.07 -1.22
N ASP A 277 34.21 3.83 -1.47
CA ASP A 277 33.88 5.02 -0.70
C ASP A 277 32.96 4.65 0.48
N THR A 278 33.16 5.33 1.61
CA THR A 278 32.26 5.23 2.77
C THR A 278 31.06 6.16 2.68
N LYS A 279 31.01 7.02 1.67
CA LYS A 279 29.96 8.02 1.47
C LYS A 279 29.36 7.92 0.08
N LEU A 280 28.04 8.09 -0.01
CA LEU A 280 27.29 8.17 -1.24
C LEU A 280 26.27 9.30 -1.11
N SER A 281 26.43 10.37 -1.89
CA SER A 281 25.50 11.49 -1.90
C SER A 281 25.10 11.86 -3.32
N TYR A 282 23.81 12.13 -3.51
CA TYR A 282 23.27 12.49 -4.83
C TYR A 282 21.93 13.19 -4.75
N PHE A 283 21.66 14.00 -5.74
CA PHE A 283 20.34 14.49 -6.06
C PHE A 283 19.65 13.58 -7.07
N SER A 284 18.33 13.50 -6.99
CA SER A 284 17.51 12.78 -7.95
C SER A 284 16.32 13.60 -8.41
N LEU A 285 15.92 13.41 -9.66
CA LEU A 285 14.69 13.97 -10.23
C LEU A 285 13.86 12.83 -10.79
N SER A 286 12.65 12.68 -10.27
CA SER A 286 11.72 11.65 -10.71
C SER A 286 10.48 12.28 -11.33
N TYR A 287 9.98 11.64 -12.38
CA TYR A 287 8.62 11.84 -12.89
C TYR A 287 7.84 10.53 -12.75
N GLU A 288 6.61 10.61 -12.24
CA GLU A 288 5.70 9.48 -12.08
C GLU A 288 4.32 9.86 -12.62
N PHE A 289 3.79 9.04 -13.52
CA PHE A 289 2.41 9.08 -13.98
C PHE A 289 1.65 7.92 -13.37
N LYS A 290 0.48 8.21 -12.74
CA LYS A 290 -0.41 7.22 -12.16
C LYS A 290 -1.83 7.39 -12.70
N HIS A 291 -2.39 6.29 -13.23
CA HIS A 291 -3.80 6.17 -13.58
C HIS A 291 -4.45 5.12 -12.69
N ASP A 292 -5.37 5.53 -11.81
CA ASP A 292 -5.96 4.65 -10.79
C ASP A 292 -7.49 4.67 -10.89
N ARG A 293 -8.06 3.57 -11.38
CA ARG A 293 -9.51 3.32 -11.49
C ARG A 293 -9.96 2.12 -10.66
N ARG A 294 -9.21 1.75 -9.63
CA ARG A 294 -9.60 0.68 -8.72
C ARG A 294 -10.83 1.08 -7.92
N ASN A 295 -11.73 0.12 -7.68
CA ASN A 295 -12.89 0.36 -6.81
C ASN A 295 -12.50 0.57 -5.34
N TYR A 296 -11.51 -0.19 -4.82
CA TYR A 296 -10.93 -0.02 -3.49
C TYR A 296 -9.40 -0.06 -3.57
N ASN A 297 -8.72 0.72 -2.73
CA ASN A 297 -7.25 0.78 -2.74
C ASN A 297 -6.60 -0.41 -2.03
N SER A 298 -7.18 -0.87 -0.92
CA SER A 298 -6.62 -1.91 -0.05
C SER A 298 -6.80 -3.32 -0.61
N TYR A 299 -7.99 -3.65 -1.12
CA TYR A 299 -8.31 -4.95 -1.73
C TYR A 299 -9.19 -4.76 -2.96
N PRO A 300 -8.60 -4.41 -4.11
CA PRO A 300 -9.38 -4.16 -5.33
C PRO A 300 -9.98 -5.45 -5.89
N THR A 301 -11.26 -5.36 -6.29
CA THR A 301 -12.00 -6.44 -6.95
C THR A 301 -12.38 -6.09 -8.38
N SER A 302 -12.30 -4.80 -8.75
CA SER A 302 -12.54 -4.34 -10.12
C SER A 302 -11.73 -3.07 -10.43
N GLY A 303 -11.50 -2.80 -11.72
CA GLY A 303 -10.80 -1.62 -12.20
C GLY A 303 -9.37 -1.89 -12.64
N ALA A 304 -8.53 -0.86 -12.63
CA ALA A 304 -7.14 -0.95 -13.08
C ALA A 304 -6.26 0.09 -12.37
N LEU A 305 -4.98 -0.22 -12.25
CA LEU A 305 -3.90 0.69 -11.86
C LEU A 305 -2.81 0.62 -12.92
N LEU A 306 -2.43 1.78 -13.48
CA LEU A 306 -1.23 1.94 -14.27
C LEU A 306 -0.33 2.96 -13.57
N ASN A 307 0.93 2.63 -13.42
CA ASN A 307 1.93 3.52 -12.87
C ASN A 307 3.20 3.41 -13.73
N PHE A 308 3.71 4.52 -14.17
CA PHE A 308 4.97 4.61 -14.92
C PHE A 308 5.85 5.66 -14.26
N GLY A 309 7.11 5.32 -14.00
CA GLY A 309 8.09 6.19 -13.37
C GLY A 309 9.39 6.22 -14.13
N VAL A 310 10.04 7.39 -14.14
CA VAL A 310 11.42 7.57 -14.57
C VAL A 310 12.14 8.41 -13.53
N THR A 311 13.32 7.96 -13.13
CA THR A 311 14.17 8.66 -12.17
C THR A 311 15.56 8.85 -12.75
N LYS A 312 16.03 10.09 -12.75
CA LYS A 312 17.43 10.44 -12.99
C LYS A 312 18.13 10.61 -11.64
N TYR A 313 19.10 9.79 -11.39
CA TYR A 313 20.06 9.94 -10.30
C TYR A 313 21.27 10.73 -10.75
N GLY A 314 21.80 11.59 -9.87
CA GLY A 314 22.97 12.41 -10.17
C GLY A 314 22.64 13.58 -11.09
N LEU A 315 22.17 14.66 -10.52
CA LEU A 315 21.84 15.89 -11.25
C LEU A 315 23.03 16.84 -11.34
N LEU A 316 23.90 16.79 -10.33
CA LEU A 316 25.09 17.65 -10.26
C LEU A 316 26.35 16.89 -10.68
N GLY A 317 27.37 17.64 -11.09
CA GLY A 317 28.68 17.08 -11.43
C GLY A 317 29.34 16.35 -10.25
N SER A 318 29.08 16.83 -9.03
CA SER A 318 29.61 16.33 -7.75
C SER A 318 28.83 15.16 -7.16
N ASP A 319 27.76 14.70 -7.82
CA ASP A 319 26.99 13.57 -7.32
C ASP A 319 27.75 12.25 -7.52
N ASP A 320 27.79 11.43 -6.46
CA ASP A 320 28.54 10.17 -6.41
C ASP A 320 27.85 9.04 -7.20
N PHE A 321 26.55 9.14 -7.43
CA PHE A 321 25.75 8.16 -8.16
C PHE A 321 25.01 8.79 -9.34
N LYS A 322 25.19 8.23 -10.55
CA LYS A 322 24.59 8.74 -11.79
C LYS A 322 24.02 7.59 -12.60
N ASP A 323 22.68 7.53 -12.67
CA ASP A 323 21.97 6.51 -13.45
C ASP A 323 20.56 6.98 -13.85
N TRP A 324 19.89 6.14 -14.64
CA TRP A 324 18.48 6.24 -14.96
C TRP A 324 17.78 4.97 -14.52
N GLU A 325 16.64 5.13 -13.82
CA GLU A 325 15.76 4.04 -13.44
C GLU A 325 14.40 4.23 -14.10
N PHE A 326 13.85 3.16 -14.65
CA PHE A 326 12.50 3.09 -15.21
C PHE A 326 11.68 2.08 -14.43
N THR A 327 10.47 2.48 -14.05
CA THR A 327 9.52 1.61 -13.34
C THR A 327 8.19 1.60 -14.09
N ALA A 328 7.55 0.43 -14.16
CA ALA A 328 6.21 0.32 -14.69
C ALA A 328 5.41 -0.70 -13.87
N ILE A 329 4.18 -0.33 -13.51
CA ILE A 329 3.22 -1.21 -12.84
C ILE A 329 1.92 -1.16 -13.61
N ALA A 330 1.40 -2.33 -13.99
CA ALA A 330 0.11 -2.45 -14.66
C ALA A 330 -0.71 -3.55 -13.98
N ASN A 331 -1.74 -3.16 -13.23
CA ASN A 331 -2.62 -4.10 -12.55
C ASN A 331 -4.03 -4.00 -13.13
N ARG A 332 -4.66 -5.15 -13.34
CA ARG A 332 -6.04 -5.27 -13.77
C ARG A 332 -6.82 -6.16 -12.81
N TYR A 333 -8.03 -5.72 -12.47
CA TYR A 333 -8.94 -6.42 -11.58
C TYR A 333 -10.26 -6.64 -12.32
N LEU A 334 -10.67 -7.89 -12.44
CA LEU A 334 -11.86 -8.30 -13.16
C LEU A 334 -12.86 -8.92 -12.18
N LYS A 335 -14.05 -8.38 -12.15
CA LYS A 335 -15.20 -8.94 -11.43
C LYS A 335 -16.05 -9.70 -12.44
N PHE A 336 -16.04 -11.03 -12.37
CA PHE A 336 -16.92 -11.85 -13.23
C PHE A 336 -18.36 -11.86 -12.70
N ASN A 337 -18.51 -11.97 -11.38
CA ASN A 337 -19.76 -11.85 -10.65
C ASN A 337 -19.45 -11.48 -9.19
N ASP A 338 -20.45 -11.51 -8.29
CA ASP A 338 -20.26 -11.11 -6.88
C ASP A 338 -19.35 -12.06 -6.09
N LYS A 339 -19.16 -13.29 -6.54
CA LYS A 339 -18.32 -14.30 -5.88
C LYS A 339 -16.95 -14.47 -6.54
N PHE A 340 -16.86 -14.33 -7.85
CA PHE A 340 -15.63 -14.66 -8.59
C PHE A 340 -14.93 -13.41 -9.10
N HIS A 341 -13.66 -13.29 -8.78
CA HIS A 341 -12.80 -12.19 -9.17
C HIS A 341 -11.45 -12.71 -9.68
N PHE A 342 -10.83 -11.96 -10.55
CA PHE A 342 -9.48 -12.23 -11.03
C PHE A 342 -8.64 -10.95 -10.94
N ALA A 343 -7.41 -11.10 -10.47
CA ALA A 343 -6.44 -10.02 -10.42
C ALA A 343 -5.18 -10.45 -11.17
N THR A 344 -4.68 -9.60 -12.03
CA THR A 344 -3.40 -9.77 -12.72
C THR A 344 -2.58 -8.49 -12.61
N GLY A 345 -1.27 -8.61 -12.45
CA GLY A 345 -0.39 -7.47 -12.28
C GLY A 345 1.02 -7.72 -12.83
N LEU A 346 1.52 -6.75 -13.58
CA LEU A 346 2.89 -6.72 -14.10
C LEU A 346 3.66 -5.59 -13.45
N THR A 347 4.84 -5.89 -12.93
CA THR A 347 5.80 -4.91 -12.41
C THR A 347 7.11 -5.05 -13.16
N ILE A 348 7.66 -3.94 -13.63
CA ILE A 348 8.94 -3.85 -14.29
C ILE A 348 9.76 -2.78 -13.59
N ASN A 349 11.02 -3.08 -13.33
CA ASN A 349 12.03 -2.12 -12.88
C ASN A 349 13.32 -2.33 -13.67
N THR A 350 13.95 -1.27 -14.12
CA THR A 350 15.22 -1.37 -14.87
C THR A 350 16.11 -0.17 -14.66
N PHE A 351 17.38 -0.43 -14.36
CA PHE A 351 18.48 0.53 -14.42
C PHE A 351 19.21 0.44 -15.77
N LEU A 352 19.60 1.59 -16.31
CA LEU A 352 20.35 1.64 -17.58
C LEU A 352 21.86 1.47 -17.39
N GLY A 353 22.39 1.96 -16.28
CA GLY A 353 23.83 1.87 -15.96
C GLY A 353 24.30 0.43 -15.84
N LYS A 354 25.60 0.22 -16.01
CA LYS A 354 26.21 -1.11 -15.93
C LYS A 354 26.42 -1.57 -14.49
N ARG A 355 26.63 -0.65 -13.56
CA ARG A 355 26.86 -0.91 -12.14
C ARG A 355 26.08 0.08 -11.31
N GLN A 356 25.49 -0.41 -10.24
CA GLN A 356 24.77 0.35 -9.23
C GLN A 356 25.32 0.01 -7.85
N PRO A 357 25.16 0.88 -6.83
CA PRO A 357 25.40 0.55 -5.44
C PRO A 357 24.64 -0.72 -5.03
N PHE A 358 25.18 -1.54 -4.15
CA PHE A 358 24.54 -2.77 -3.69
C PHE A 358 23.10 -2.54 -3.21
N THR A 359 22.84 -1.42 -2.55
CA THR A 359 21.50 -1.09 -2.04
C THR A 359 20.47 -0.76 -3.12
N SER A 360 20.89 -0.54 -4.37
CA SER A 360 20.03 -0.17 -5.51
C SER A 360 19.65 -1.36 -6.39
N VAL A 361 20.40 -2.47 -6.35
CA VAL A 361 20.19 -3.64 -7.23
C VAL A 361 19.14 -4.64 -6.67
N ARG A 362 18.13 -4.15 -6.01
CA ARG A 362 17.09 -4.98 -5.36
C ARG A 362 16.03 -5.43 -6.36
N GLY A 363 16.07 -6.70 -6.75
CA GLY A 363 15.12 -7.30 -7.68
C GLY A 363 13.93 -7.97 -6.98
N ILE A 364 13.89 -9.30 -6.98
CA ILE A 364 12.83 -10.09 -6.34
C ILE A 364 13.21 -10.42 -4.88
N GLY A 365 12.19 -10.54 -4.01
CA GLY A 365 12.37 -10.85 -2.59
C GLY A 365 12.45 -9.64 -1.68
N TYR A 366 12.38 -8.44 -2.24
CA TYR A 366 12.24 -7.17 -1.50
C TYR A 366 10.83 -6.63 -1.69
N SER A 367 10.23 -6.11 -0.60
CA SER A 367 8.87 -5.55 -0.67
C SER A 367 8.81 -4.36 -1.66
N PRO A 368 7.81 -4.31 -2.56
CA PRO A 368 6.68 -5.24 -2.73
C PRO A 368 6.93 -6.37 -3.76
N ASN A 369 8.14 -6.51 -4.28
CA ASN A 369 8.49 -7.38 -5.39
C ASN A 369 8.77 -8.82 -4.94
N PHE A 370 7.71 -9.56 -4.60
CA PHE A 370 7.80 -10.99 -4.29
C PHE A 370 7.22 -11.82 -5.42
N VAL A 371 7.80 -13.00 -5.65
CA VAL A 371 7.22 -14.10 -6.41
C VAL A 371 6.94 -15.22 -5.43
N ARG A 372 5.74 -15.77 -5.45
CA ARG A 372 5.31 -16.84 -4.54
C ARG A 372 6.23 -18.06 -4.64
N GLY A 373 6.55 -18.62 -3.47
CA GLY A 373 7.53 -19.70 -3.34
C GLY A 373 8.99 -19.23 -3.29
N PHE A 374 9.25 -17.91 -3.44
CA PHE A 374 10.59 -17.31 -3.34
C PHE A 374 10.67 -16.20 -2.27
N GLU A 375 9.73 -16.15 -1.34
CA GLU A 375 9.67 -15.10 -0.32
C GLU A 375 10.86 -15.16 0.67
N LEU A 376 11.51 -16.32 0.80
CA LEU A 376 12.74 -16.48 1.61
C LEU A 376 14.00 -16.07 0.86
N ASN A 377 13.95 -15.94 -0.47
CA ASN A 377 15.10 -15.61 -1.28
C ASN A 377 15.18 -14.11 -1.59
N VAL A 378 16.39 -13.63 -1.83
CA VAL A 378 16.68 -12.34 -2.46
C VAL A 378 17.41 -12.58 -3.78
N ILE A 379 16.95 -11.90 -4.81
CA ILE A 379 17.47 -12.02 -6.15
C ILE A 379 17.79 -10.62 -6.63
N ASP A 380 19.05 -10.27 -6.57
CA ASP A 380 19.55 -8.94 -6.93
C ASP A 380 19.76 -8.85 -8.44
N GLY A 381 19.60 -7.67 -9.00
CA GLY A 381 19.86 -7.38 -10.39
C GLY A 381 19.37 -6.02 -10.84
N GLN A 382 19.81 -5.61 -12.02
CA GLN A 382 19.53 -4.29 -12.58
C GLN A 382 18.17 -4.22 -13.27
N GLN A 383 17.65 -5.36 -13.70
CA GLN A 383 16.38 -5.42 -14.42
C GLN A 383 15.51 -6.51 -13.80
N THR A 384 14.30 -6.14 -13.45
CA THR A 384 13.34 -7.04 -12.80
C THR A 384 12.00 -6.98 -13.53
N ILE A 385 11.43 -8.14 -13.78
CA ILE A 385 10.06 -8.28 -14.25
C ILE A 385 9.33 -9.29 -13.35
N VAL A 386 8.15 -8.91 -12.87
CA VAL A 386 7.29 -9.76 -12.01
C VAL A 386 5.88 -9.70 -12.55
N HIS A 387 5.30 -10.86 -12.80
CA HIS A 387 3.91 -11.01 -13.21
C HIS A 387 3.16 -11.86 -12.19
N LYS A 388 2.10 -11.31 -11.60
CA LYS A 388 1.30 -11.95 -10.55
C LYS A 388 -0.13 -12.19 -11.02
N ASN A 389 -0.69 -13.34 -10.66
CA ASN A 389 -2.07 -13.67 -10.95
C ASN A 389 -2.74 -14.27 -9.72
N SER A 390 -3.99 -13.90 -9.50
CA SER A 390 -4.79 -14.39 -8.38
C SER A 390 -6.23 -14.56 -8.82
N PHE A 391 -6.72 -15.78 -8.81
CA PHE A 391 -8.13 -16.10 -8.92
C PHE A 391 -8.73 -16.15 -7.53
N ARG A 392 -9.82 -15.42 -7.28
CA ARG A 392 -10.39 -15.22 -5.94
C ARG A 392 -11.86 -15.59 -5.91
N PHE A 393 -12.22 -16.39 -4.94
CA PHE A 393 -13.60 -16.75 -4.65
C PHE A 393 -14.02 -16.13 -3.31
N LYS A 394 -15.04 -15.26 -3.32
CA LYS A 394 -15.59 -14.66 -2.11
C LYS A 394 -16.47 -15.70 -1.39
N LEU A 395 -15.96 -16.21 -0.27
CA LEU A 395 -16.65 -17.23 0.52
C LEU A 395 -17.68 -16.60 1.48
N LEU A 396 -17.26 -15.49 2.17
CA LEU A 396 -18.10 -14.78 3.14
C LEU A 396 -18.02 -13.28 2.91
N ASP A 397 -19.15 -12.59 3.14
CA ASP A 397 -19.25 -11.12 3.17
C ASP A 397 -20.24 -10.76 4.29
N LEU A 398 -19.68 -10.43 5.46
CA LEU A 398 -20.45 -10.19 6.68
C LEU A 398 -20.22 -8.75 7.13
N GLN A 399 -21.27 -8.14 7.65
CA GLN A 399 -21.21 -6.85 8.31
C GLN A 399 -21.82 -7.00 9.70
N TYR A 400 -21.01 -6.71 10.72
CA TYR A 400 -21.47 -6.74 12.11
C TYR A 400 -21.68 -5.32 12.59
N ASP A 401 -22.84 -5.06 13.19
CA ASP A 401 -23.06 -3.84 13.95
C ASP A 401 -22.36 -3.98 15.31
N ILE A 402 -21.38 -3.12 15.55
CA ILE A 402 -20.62 -3.06 16.80
C ILE A 402 -20.81 -1.76 17.55
N SER A 403 -21.85 -0.98 17.21
CA SER A 403 -22.17 0.31 17.84
C SER A 403 -22.25 0.23 19.36
N ASN A 404 -22.78 -0.87 19.90
CA ASN A 404 -22.92 -1.11 21.34
C ASN A 404 -21.62 -1.52 22.06
N ILE A 405 -20.58 -1.89 21.34
CA ILE A 405 -19.33 -2.43 21.89
C ILE A 405 -18.15 -1.50 21.59
N SER A 406 -18.25 -0.74 20.51
CA SER A 406 -17.20 0.19 20.11
C SER A 406 -17.16 1.40 21.04
N PRO A 407 -16.05 1.64 21.75
CA PRO A 407 -15.88 2.86 22.54
C PRO A 407 -15.61 4.09 21.66
N LEU A 408 -15.63 3.93 20.35
CA LEU A 408 -15.27 4.96 19.37
C LEU A 408 -16.48 5.24 18.48
N ASP A 409 -17.04 6.45 18.62
CA ASP A 409 -18.00 6.98 17.65
C ASP A 409 -17.36 6.92 16.25
N GLY A 410 -18.07 6.39 15.24
CA GLY A 410 -17.56 6.20 13.89
C GLY A 410 -16.99 4.80 13.56
N PHE A 411 -17.02 3.85 14.52
CA PHE A 411 -16.79 2.42 14.27
C PHE A 411 -18.04 1.61 14.64
N SER A 412 -19.16 1.96 14.01
CA SER A 412 -20.43 1.24 14.24
C SER A 412 -20.51 -0.08 13.47
N THR A 413 -19.79 -0.21 12.36
CA THR A 413 -19.87 -1.38 11.48
C THR A 413 -18.51 -2.05 11.33
N PHE A 414 -18.45 -3.36 11.52
CA PHE A 414 -17.27 -4.19 11.31
C PHE A 414 -17.47 -5.09 10.08
N PRO A 415 -16.97 -4.70 8.91
CA PRO A 415 -17.01 -5.54 7.73
C PRO A 415 -15.94 -6.64 7.80
N LEU A 416 -16.34 -7.86 7.46
CA LEU A 416 -15.49 -9.03 7.40
C LEU A 416 -15.76 -9.78 6.10
N ARG A 417 -14.74 -9.87 5.23
CA ARG A 417 -14.84 -10.62 3.99
C ARG A 417 -13.75 -11.68 3.94
N LEU A 418 -14.13 -12.89 3.57
CA LEU A 418 -13.23 -14.02 3.42
C LEU A 418 -13.19 -14.44 1.96
N TYR A 419 -11.98 -14.52 1.42
CA TYR A 419 -11.73 -15.00 0.06
C TYR A 419 -10.82 -16.22 0.09
N LEU A 420 -11.15 -17.22 -0.74
CA LEU A 420 -10.22 -18.27 -1.13
C LEU A 420 -9.53 -17.84 -2.42
N SER A 421 -8.24 -18.07 -2.54
CA SER A 421 -7.48 -17.71 -3.73
C SER A 421 -6.64 -18.85 -4.26
N GLY A 422 -6.55 -18.94 -5.60
CA GLY A 422 -5.57 -19.71 -6.33
C GLY A 422 -4.61 -18.75 -7.02
N ASN A 423 -3.33 -18.89 -6.77
CA ASN A 423 -2.31 -17.93 -7.15
C ASN A 423 -1.27 -18.55 -8.08
N PHE A 424 -0.79 -17.77 -9.04
CA PHE A 424 0.32 -18.11 -9.93
C PHE A 424 1.12 -16.86 -10.24
N ASP A 425 2.38 -16.85 -9.84
CA ASP A 425 3.31 -15.74 -10.09
C ASP A 425 4.50 -16.23 -10.89
N GLN A 426 5.08 -15.33 -11.65
CA GLN A 426 6.33 -15.56 -12.37
C GLN A 426 7.21 -14.31 -12.33
N GLY A 427 8.51 -14.52 -12.43
CA GLY A 427 9.47 -13.43 -12.38
C GLY A 427 10.77 -13.76 -13.07
N TYR A 428 11.51 -12.72 -13.38
CA TYR A 428 12.85 -12.80 -13.94
C TYR A 428 13.67 -11.60 -13.45
N VAL A 429 14.89 -11.88 -13.04
CA VAL A 429 15.86 -10.84 -12.68
C VAL A 429 17.09 -11.01 -13.53
N ASN A 430 17.44 -9.96 -14.29
CA ASN A 430 18.69 -9.90 -15.03
C ASN A 430 19.74 -9.16 -14.21
N ASP A 431 20.78 -9.86 -13.81
CA ASP A 431 21.97 -9.29 -13.21
C ASP A 431 23.18 -9.52 -14.14
N ARG A 432 23.72 -8.41 -14.66
CA ARG A 432 24.91 -8.42 -15.52
C ARG A 432 26.20 -8.69 -14.74
N ASN A 433 26.17 -8.54 -13.42
CA ASN A 433 27.31 -8.66 -12.51
C ASN A 433 27.14 -9.81 -11.51
N ALA A 434 26.27 -10.79 -11.84
CA ALA A 434 25.93 -11.90 -10.95
C ALA A 434 27.16 -12.68 -10.49
N ILE A 435 27.35 -12.75 -9.18
CA ILE A 435 28.39 -13.59 -8.58
C ILE A 435 28.01 -15.08 -8.66
N PRO A 436 28.98 -16.01 -8.75
CA PRO A 436 28.70 -17.44 -8.91
C PRO A 436 27.73 -18.01 -7.86
N GLU A 437 27.84 -17.57 -6.61
CA GLU A 437 27.02 -18.02 -5.48
C GLU A 437 25.52 -17.72 -5.64
N ASN A 438 25.15 -16.66 -6.38
CA ASN A 438 23.76 -16.23 -6.57
C ASN A 438 23.16 -16.68 -7.91
N ARG A 439 23.91 -17.38 -8.76
CA ARG A 439 23.47 -17.75 -10.13
C ARG A 439 22.32 -18.74 -10.18
N ARG A 440 21.98 -19.39 -9.07
CA ARG A 440 20.88 -20.37 -9.06
C ARG A 440 19.55 -19.74 -9.48
N LEU A 441 19.24 -18.57 -8.95
CA LEU A 441 17.96 -17.88 -9.18
C LEU A 441 18.09 -16.66 -10.08
N THR A 442 19.27 -16.03 -10.11
CA THR A 442 19.54 -14.87 -10.97
C THR A 442 19.68 -15.31 -12.44
N ASN A 443 19.17 -14.52 -13.36
CA ASN A 443 19.14 -14.81 -14.79
C ASN A 443 18.35 -16.10 -15.15
N SER A 444 17.40 -16.48 -14.30
CA SER A 444 16.56 -17.66 -14.44
C SER A 444 15.09 -17.28 -14.44
N HIS A 445 14.25 -18.03 -15.17
CA HIS A 445 12.81 -17.88 -15.09
C HIS A 445 12.29 -18.55 -13.82
N LEU A 446 11.64 -17.75 -12.99
CA LEU A 446 11.09 -18.15 -11.70
C LEU A 446 9.57 -18.18 -11.79
N PHE A 447 8.95 -19.22 -11.26
CA PHE A 447 7.51 -19.24 -11.07
C PHE A 447 7.13 -20.01 -9.82
N GLY A 448 6.00 -19.61 -9.24
CA GLY A 448 5.44 -20.27 -8.08
C GLY A 448 3.93 -20.13 -8.05
N TYR A 449 3.28 -21.09 -7.43
CA TYR A 449 1.83 -21.18 -7.36
C TYR A 449 1.37 -21.76 -6.03
N GLY A 450 0.12 -21.55 -5.71
CA GLY A 450 -0.47 -22.16 -4.54
C GLY A 450 -1.80 -21.53 -4.11
N PRO A 451 -2.51 -22.21 -3.19
CA PRO A 451 -3.73 -21.71 -2.59
C PRO A 451 -3.45 -20.63 -1.54
N GLY A 452 -4.43 -19.77 -1.31
CA GLY A 452 -4.41 -18.77 -0.27
C GLY A 452 -5.78 -18.49 0.31
N VAL A 453 -5.78 -17.90 1.50
CA VAL A 453 -6.95 -17.40 2.20
C VAL A 453 -6.70 -15.93 2.54
N ASP A 454 -7.55 -15.04 2.03
CA ASP A 454 -7.48 -13.61 2.31
C ASP A 454 -8.63 -13.21 3.22
N LEU A 455 -8.31 -12.66 4.39
CA LEU A 455 -9.26 -12.08 5.32
C LEU A 455 -9.16 -10.55 5.22
N VAL A 456 -10.25 -9.91 4.79
CA VAL A 456 -10.34 -8.44 4.68
C VAL A 456 -11.23 -7.93 5.79
N ILE A 457 -10.67 -7.12 6.68
CA ILE A 457 -11.33 -6.56 7.86
C ILE A 457 -11.14 -5.05 7.92
N LEU A 458 -12.08 -4.35 8.52
CA LEU A 458 -12.02 -2.90 8.77
C LEU A 458 -11.64 -2.10 7.49
N TYR A 459 -12.14 -2.53 6.32
CA TYR A 459 -11.94 -1.91 4.99
C TYR A 459 -10.49 -1.90 4.46
N ASP A 460 -9.48 -1.77 5.31
CA ASP A 460 -8.10 -1.49 4.91
C ASP A 460 -7.10 -2.58 5.32
N ILE A 461 -7.47 -3.49 6.23
CA ILE A 461 -6.59 -4.55 6.74
C ILE A 461 -6.84 -5.82 5.95
N VAL A 462 -5.79 -6.36 5.36
CA VAL A 462 -5.80 -7.64 4.66
C VAL A 462 -4.80 -8.58 5.29
N LEU A 463 -5.30 -9.69 5.83
CA LEU A 463 -4.49 -10.80 6.32
C LEU A 463 -4.52 -11.90 5.27
N ARG A 464 -3.36 -12.34 4.83
CA ARG A 464 -3.22 -13.37 3.83
C ARG A 464 -2.41 -14.54 4.36
N PHE A 465 -2.97 -15.72 4.25
CA PHE A 465 -2.33 -17.00 4.53
C PHE A 465 -2.19 -17.76 3.22
N GLU A 466 -0.98 -18.14 2.85
CA GLU A 466 -0.71 -18.81 1.59
C GLU A 466 0.19 -20.03 1.81
N TYR A 467 -0.05 -21.07 1.04
CA TYR A 467 0.91 -22.14 0.84
C TYR A 467 1.35 -22.09 -0.62
N SER A 468 2.64 -21.91 -0.85
CA SER A 468 3.18 -21.71 -2.20
C SER A 468 4.31 -22.69 -2.48
N ILE A 469 4.34 -23.19 -3.71
CA ILE A 469 5.38 -24.09 -4.23
C ILE A 469 6.04 -23.41 -5.42
N ASN A 470 7.37 -23.41 -5.46
CA ASN A 470 8.15 -22.85 -6.57
C ASN A 470 8.55 -23.92 -7.61
N ASN A 471 9.16 -23.47 -8.72
CA ASN A 471 9.62 -24.36 -9.80
C ASN A 471 10.84 -25.24 -9.44
N TYR A 472 11.34 -25.16 -8.22
CA TYR A 472 12.34 -26.07 -7.65
C TYR A 472 11.72 -27.10 -6.69
N ASN A 473 10.36 -27.17 -6.64
CA ASN A 473 9.59 -28.02 -5.71
C ASN A 473 9.83 -27.68 -4.23
N GLU A 474 10.22 -26.45 -3.92
CA GLU A 474 10.32 -25.96 -2.55
C GLU A 474 8.95 -25.36 -2.17
N GLY A 475 8.32 -25.90 -1.13
CA GLY A 475 7.01 -25.46 -0.65
C GLY A 475 7.11 -24.85 0.74
N ASN A 476 6.44 -23.70 0.94
CA ASN A 476 6.44 -23.01 2.22
C ASN A 476 5.11 -22.35 2.53
N PHE A 477 4.85 -22.14 3.82
CA PHE A 477 3.73 -21.37 4.35
C PHE A 477 4.14 -19.92 4.53
N PHE A 478 3.32 -19.00 4.03
CA PHE A 478 3.57 -17.55 4.15
C PHE A 478 2.37 -16.85 4.79
N PHE A 479 2.70 -15.87 5.62
CA PHE A 479 1.75 -14.96 6.21
C PHE A 479 2.11 -13.53 5.81
N ASN A 480 1.17 -12.81 5.23
CA ASN A 480 1.32 -11.44 4.79
C ASN A 480 0.22 -10.56 5.36
N PHE A 481 0.59 -9.34 5.75
CA PHE A 481 -0.30 -8.34 6.35
C PHE A 481 -0.95 -7.40 5.33
N LYS A 482 -0.58 -7.48 4.05
CA LYS A 482 -1.17 -6.70 2.96
C LYS A 482 -1.35 -7.60 1.75
N ALA A 483 -2.38 -7.32 0.96
CA ALA A 483 -2.51 -7.94 -0.35
C ALA A 483 -1.29 -7.54 -1.22
N PRO A 484 -0.65 -8.47 -1.96
CA PRO A 484 0.55 -8.20 -2.75
C PRO A 484 0.29 -7.37 -4.02
N PHE A 485 -0.94 -6.86 -4.21
CA PHE A 485 -1.34 -6.00 -5.32
C PHE A 485 -1.61 -4.59 -4.84
#